data_bb38617a72ca58811543a17123de3add
#
_entry.id   bb38617a72ca58811543a17123de3add
#
_cell.length_a   1.000
_cell.length_b   1.000
_cell.length_c   1.000
_cell.angle_alpha   90.00
_cell.angle_beta   90.00
_cell.angle_gamma   90.00
#
_symmetry.space_group_name_H-M   'P 1'
#
loop_
_entity.id
_entity.type
_entity.pdbx_description
1 polymer ?
#
loop_
_entity_poly.entity_id
_entity_poly.type
_entity_poly.pdbx_seq_one_letter_code
_entity_poly.pdbx_strand_id
1 'polypeptide(L)'
;MLAVKALNQFYGGSHTLWDVDLDVPAGSRMCLMGRNGMGKTTLLKCIMGLQPARSGAIAFEGSDLIKCPAEQRARLGIGYVPQGREIFSHLTVEENLRVGLGIRKNGSRTIPNRIFDLFPP
;
A
#
# COMPACT_ATOMS: atom_id res chain seq x y z
N MET A 1 -7.67 0.34 -12.60
CA MET A 1 -6.33 0.04 -12.05
C MET A 1 -6.42 -0.75 -10.74
N LEU A 2 -7.03 -0.21 -9.71
CA LEU A 2 -7.30 -0.93 -8.47
C LEU A 2 -8.80 -1.05 -8.25
N ALA A 3 -9.30 -2.25 -7.99
CA ALA A 3 -10.71 -2.50 -7.74
C ALA A 3 -10.86 -3.32 -6.46
N VAL A 4 -11.71 -2.85 -5.56
CA VAL A 4 -12.09 -3.54 -4.33
C VAL A 4 -13.58 -3.81 -4.40
N LYS A 5 -13.99 -5.06 -4.17
CA LYS A 5 -15.39 -5.48 -4.26
C LYS A 5 -15.81 -6.22 -3.00
N ALA A 6 -16.88 -5.76 -2.37
CA ALA A 6 -17.53 -6.41 -1.24
C ALA A 6 -16.54 -6.86 -0.16
N LEU A 7 -15.56 -6.00 0.15
CA LEU A 7 -14.49 -6.33 1.08
C LEU A 7 -15.00 -6.31 2.52
N ASN A 8 -14.78 -7.40 3.22
CA ASN A 8 -15.11 -7.55 4.64
C ASN A 8 -13.86 -7.89 5.42
N GLN A 9 -13.68 -7.24 6.55
CA GLN A 9 -12.54 -7.48 7.41
C GLN A 9 -12.96 -7.43 8.87
N PHE A 10 -12.37 -8.31 9.67
CA PHE A 10 -12.62 -8.43 11.10
C PHE A 10 -11.32 -8.38 11.88
N TYR A 11 -11.35 -7.73 13.04
CA TYR A 11 -10.35 -7.90 14.09
C TYR A 11 -10.98 -8.75 15.18
N GLY A 12 -10.63 -10.06 15.22
CA GLY A 12 -11.30 -10.99 16.10
C GLY A 12 -12.80 -11.06 15.77
N GLY A 13 -13.66 -10.75 16.75
CA GLY A 13 -15.11 -10.67 16.55
C GLY A 13 -15.63 -9.33 16.08
N SER A 14 -14.76 -8.33 15.93
CA SER A 14 -15.17 -6.98 15.54
C SER A 14 -15.12 -6.81 14.01
N HIS A 15 -16.29 -6.57 13.42
CA HIS A 15 -16.43 -6.35 11.98
C HIS A 15 -16.07 -4.90 11.65
N THR A 16 -14.92 -4.69 11.04
CA THR A 16 -14.37 -3.35 10.78
C THR A 16 -14.71 -2.84 9.38
N LEU A 17 -14.60 -3.69 8.35
CA LEU A 17 -14.99 -3.33 6.99
C LEU A 17 -16.21 -4.13 6.58
N TRP A 18 -17.23 -3.42 6.08
CA TRP A 18 -18.54 -3.95 5.71
C TRP A 18 -18.78 -3.77 4.22
N ASP A 19 -18.67 -4.85 3.45
CA ASP A 19 -18.97 -4.87 2.01
C ASP A 19 -18.43 -3.65 1.27
N VAL A 20 -17.15 -3.31 1.49
CA VAL A 20 -16.54 -2.10 0.94
C VAL A 20 -16.25 -2.29 -0.55
N ASP A 21 -16.76 -1.36 -1.35
CA ASP A 21 -16.44 -1.24 -2.77
C ASP A 21 -15.60 0.01 -3.00
N LEU A 22 -14.56 -0.12 -3.81
CA LEU A 22 -13.69 0.99 -4.19
C LEU A 22 -13.13 0.73 -5.58
N ASP A 23 -13.18 1.74 -6.44
CA ASP A 23 -12.59 1.68 -7.76
C ASP A 23 -11.68 2.87 -7.97
N VAL A 24 -10.40 2.61 -8.25
CA VAL A 24 -9.40 3.64 -8.52
C VAL A 24 -8.94 3.50 -9.96
N PRO A 25 -9.44 4.35 -10.88
CA PRO A 25 -9.02 4.31 -12.27
C PRO A 25 -7.55 4.67 -12.44
N ALA A 26 -6.94 4.20 -13.52
CA ALA A 26 -5.57 4.55 -13.86
C ALA A 26 -5.42 6.07 -14.02
N GLY A 27 -4.30 6.61 -13.55
CA GLY A 27 -3.99 8.03 -13.65
C GLY A 27 -4.81 8.94 -12.73
N SER A 28 -5.69 8.37 -11.89
CA SER A 28 -6.51 9.16 -10.98
C SER A 28 -5.84 9.37 -9.63
N ARG A 29 -6.34 10.35 -8.90
CA ARG A 29 -6.01 10.58 -7.49
C ARG A 29 -7.31 10.50 -6.69
N MET A 30 -7.33 9.66 -5.69
CA MET A 30 -8.52 9.45 -4.87
C MET A 30 -8.20 9.75 -3.42
N CYS A 31 -9.11 10.45 -2.75
CA CYS A 31 -9.00 10.76 -1.33
C CYS A 31 -10.01 9.93 -0.56
N LEU A 32 -9.52 9.17 0.43
CA LEU A 32 -10.37 8.40 1.33
C LEU A 32 -10.57 9.20 2.62
N MET A 33 -11.79 9.63 2.85
CA MET A 33 -12.13 10.51 3.97
C MET A 33 -13.01 9.78 5.00
N GLY A 34 -12.84 10.18 6.24
CA GLY A 34 -13.63 9.64 7.34
C GLY A 34 -12.98 9.95 8.69
N ARG A 35 -13.71 9.70 9.76
CA ARG A 35 -13.18 9.89 11.11
C ARG A 35 -12.15 8.81 11.45
N ASN A 36 -11.28 9.09 12.41
CA ASN A 36 -10.35 8.11 12.95
C ASN A 36 -11.12 6.91 13.51
N GLY A 37 -10.59 5.70 13.26
CA GLY A 37 -11.24 4.47 13.71
C GLY A 37 -12.36 3.96 12.81
N MET A 38 -12.62 4.59 11.65
CA MET A 38 -13.67 4.19 10.72
C MET A 38 -13.18 3.23 9.61
N GLY A 39 -12.01 2.63 9.78
CA GLY A 39 -11.54 1.58 8.88
C GLY A 39 -10.65 2.05 7.72
N LYS A 40 -10.29 3.34 7.61
CA LYS A 40 -9.44 3.84 6.52
C LYS A 40 -8.08 3.13 6.46
N THR A 41 -7.39 3.10 7.60
CA THR A 41 -6.09 2.44 7.72
C THR A 41 -6.22 0.94 7.49
N THR A 42 -7.29 0.33 7.98
CA THR A 42 -7.58 -1.10 7.77
C THR A 42 -7.76 -1.42 6.30
N LEU A 43 -8.48 -0.58 5.56
CA LEU A 43 -8.65 -0.76 4.11
C LEU A 43 -7.30 -0.73 3.38
N LEU A 44 -6.46 0.26 3.68
CA LEU A 44 -5.13 0.36 3.08
C LEU A 44 -4.26 -0.86 3.43
N LYS A 45 -4.31 -1.33 4.67
CA LYS A 45 -3.58 -2.52 5.09
C LYS A 45 -4.09 -3.80 4.40
N CYS A 46 -5.39 -3.89 4.15
CA CYS A 46 -5.94 -5.01 3.37
C CYS A 46 -5.44 -4.99 1.93
N ILE A 47 -5.38 -3.81 1.31
CA ILE A 47 -4.86 -3.66 -0.06
C ILE A 47 -3.39 -4.07 -0.12
N MET A 48 -2.61 -3.72 0.89
CA MET A 48 -1.18 -4.07 0.95
C MET A 48 -0.92 -5.52 1.39
N GLY A 49 -1.92 -6.22 1.91
CA GLY A 49 -1.74 -7.57 2.43
C GLY A 49 -1.15 -7.63 3.83
N LEU A 50 -1.10 -6.50 4.53
CA LEU A 50 -0.64 -6.43 5.93
C LEU A 50 -1.73 -6.88 6.91
N GLN A 51 -2.98 -6.88 6.46
CA GLN A 51 -4.14 -7.32 7.22
C GLN A 51 -5.00 -8.21 6.31
N PRO A 52 -5.31 -9.44 6.72
CA PRO A 52 -6.13 -10.32 5.87
C PRO A 52 -7.57 -9.86 5.81
N ALA A 53 -8.18 -9.94 4.63
CA ALA A 53 -9.60 -9.77 4.46
C ALA A 53 -10.30 -11.10 4.67
N ARG A 54 -11.51 -11.07 5.25
CA ARG A 54 -12.30 -12.29 5.45
C ARG A 54 -12.98 -12.72 4.15
N SER A 55 -13.49 -11.75 3.40
CA SER A 55 -14.18 -12.01 2.13
C SER A 55 -14.10 -10.80 1.23
N GLY A 56 -14.47 -10.97 -0.01
CA GLY A 56 -14.42 -9.94 -1.03
C GLY A 56 -13.27 -10.17 -1.99
N ALA A 57 -13.04 -9.19 -2.86
CA ALA A 57 -12.00 -9.27 -3.88
C ALA A 57 -11.22 -7.96 -3.96
N ILE A 58 -9.92 -8.06 -4.21
CA ILE A 58 -9.05 -6.93 -4.51
C ILE A 58 -8.28 -7.27 -5.78
N ALA A 59 -8.43 -6.46 -6.82
CA ALA A 59 -7.73 -6.63 -8.08
C ALA A 59 -6.88 -5.41 -8.39
N PHE A 60 -5.65 -5.63 -8.81
CA PHE A 60 -4.73 -4.59 -9.24
C PHE A 60 -4.17 -4.96 -10.61
N GLU A 61 -4.39 -4.09 -11.60
CA GLU A 61 -3.99 -4.33 -12.99
C GLU A 61 -4.44 -5.73 -13.50
N GLY A 62 -5.66 -6.13 -13.12
CA GLY A 62 -6.21 -7.42 -13.50
C GLY A 62 -5.74 -8.61 -12.67
N SER A 63 -4.81 -8.41 -11.74
CA SER A 63 -4.31 -9.48 -10.86
C SER A 63 -5.08 -9.54 -9.55
N ASP A 64 -5.47 -10.73 -9.12
CA ASP A 64 -6.10 -10.95 -7.82
C ASP A 64 -5.06 -10.81 -6.71
N LEU A 65 -5.27 -9.86 -5.82
CA LEU A 65 -4.34 -9.62 -4.71
C LEU A 65 -4.64 -10.46 -3.47
N ILE A 66 -5.84 -10.99 -3.31
CA ILE A 66 -6.21 -11.71 -2.08
C ILE A 66 -5.27 -12.88 -1.81
N LYS A 67 -4.84 -13.56 -2.86
CA LYS A 67 -3.91 -14.70 -2.76
C LYS A 67 -2.44 -14.31 -2.84
N CYS A 68 -2.13 -13.04 -3.03
CA CYS A 68 -0.76 -12.56 -3.12
C CYS A 68 -0.26 -12.09 -1.76
N PRO A 69 0.90 -12.56 -1.28
CA PRO A 69 1.51 -12.01 -0.08
C PRO A 69 1.97 -10.56 -0.29
N ALA A 70 2.18 -9.84 0.82
CA ALA A 70 2.49 -8.41 0.78
C ALA A 70 3.72 -8.09 -0.09
N GLU A 71 4.78 -8.87 0.01
CA GLU A 71 6.01 -8.66 -0.78
C GLU A 71 5.77 -8.78 -2.29
N GLN A 72 4.87 -9.65 -2.72
CA GLN A 72 4.51 -9.76 -4.12
C GLN A 72 3.67 -8.58 -4.60
N ARG A 73 2.80 -8.05 -3.74
CA ARG A 73 2.03 -6.84 -4.05
C ARG A 73 2.94 -5.65 -4.25
N ALA A 74 3.96 -5.50 -3.41
CA ALA A 74 4.97 -4.47 -3.58
C ALA A 74 5.71 -4.59 -4.92
N ARG A 75 6.04 -5.81 -5.34
CA ARG A 75 6.71 -6.07 -6.62
C ARG A 75 5.82 -5.78 -7.83
N LEU A 76 4.50 -5.86 -7.65
CA LEU A 76 3.55 -5.45 -8.70
C LEU A 76 3.51 -3.93 -8.90
N GLY A 77 4.13 -3.16 -8.01
CA GLY A 77 4.21 -1.72 -8.13
C GLY A 77 3.35 -0.95 -7.13
N ILE A 78 2.83 -1.60 -6.09
CA ILE A 78 2.04 -0.94 -5.07
C ILE A 78 2.97 -0.46 -3.96
N GLY A 79 3.06 0.86 -3.80
CA GLY A 79 3.80 1.46 -2.68
C GLY A 79 2.87 1.82 -1.52
N TYR A 80 3.37 1.76 -0.32
CA TYR A 80 2.62 2.08 0.89
C TYR A 80 3.41 3.03 1.79
N VAL A 81 2.76 4.12 2.18
CA VAL A 81 3.32 5.05 3.16
C VAL A 81 2.48 4.91 4.43
N PRO A 82 3.02 4.26 5.47
CA PRO A 82 2.28 4.05 6.71
C PRO A 82 2.10 5.33 7.50
N GLN A 83 1.19 5.30 8.46
CA GLN A 83 1.05 6.35 9.43
C GLN A 83 2.26 6.36 10.36
N GLY A 84 2.79 7.55 10.64
CA GLY A 84 3.97 7.70 11.50
C GLY A 84 5.28 7.63 10.70
N ARG A 85 6.37 7.47 11.44
CA ARG A 85 7.72 7.47 10.89
C ARG A 85 8.31 6.06 10.91
N GLU A 86 7.75 5.15 10.15
CA GLU A 86 8.26 3.78 10.09
C GLU A 86 9.51 3.69 9.21
N ILE A 87 10.56 4.41 9.60
CA ILE A 87 11.86 4.39 8.96
C ILE A 87 12.81 3.45 9.71
N PHE A 88 13.88 3.04 9.04
CA PHE A 88 14.96 2.29 9.68
C PHE A 88 15.87 3.27 10.42
N SER A 89 15.67 3.41 11.73
CA SER A 89 16.34 4.41 12.55
C SER A 89 17.85 4.24 12.66
N HIS A 90 18.35 3.01 12.43
CA HIS A 90 19.78 2.72 12.44
C HIS A 90 20.48 2.95 11.10
N LEU A 91 19.72 3.28 10.06
CA LEU A 91 20.24 3.56 8.73
C LEU A 91 20.25 5.06 8.48
N THR A 92 21.16 5.50 7.62
CA THR A 92 21.18 6.90 7.15
C THR A 92 19.96 7.19 6.28
N VAL A 93 19.74 8.47 5.97
CA VAL A 93 18.68 8.89 5.04
C VAL A 93 18.89 8.23 3.66
N GLU A 94 20.12 8.26 3.15
CA GLU A 94 20.45 7.65 1.86
C GLU A 94 20.20 6.13 1.87
N GLU A 95 20.60 5.45 2.93
CA GLU A 95 20.38 4.01 3.08
C GLU A 95 18.88 3.68 3.13
N ASN A 96 18.08 4.48 3.84
CA ASN A 96 16.62 4.32 3.83
C ASN A 96 16.03 4.45 2.42
N LEU A 97 16.50 5.42 1.63
CA LEU A 97 16.08 5.60 0.24
C LEU A 97 16.48 4.39 -0.61
N ARG A 98 17.67 3.84 -0.39
CA ARG A 98 18.17 2.68 -1.14
C ARG A 98 17.37 1.41 -0.88
N VAL A 99 16.80 1.24 0.32
CA VAL A 99 15.94 0.10 0.61
C VAL A 99 14.77 0.01 -0.38
N GLY A 100 14.19 1.15 -0.75
CA GLY A 100 13.09 1.21 -1.71
C GLY A 100 13.49 0.82 -3.15
N LEU A 101 14.79 0.88 -3.49
CA LEU A 101 15.25 0.54 -4.83
C LEU A 101 15.23 -0.98 -5.10
N GLY A 102 15.17 -1.79 -4.04
CA GLY A 102 15.21 -3.25 -4.18
C GLY A 102 14.04 -3.84 -4.96
N ILE A 103 12.94 -3.12 -5.10
CA ILE A 103 11.75 -3.58 -5.83
C ILE A 103 11.74 -3.14 -7.30
N ARG A 104 12.72 -2.36 -7.76
CA ARG A 104 12.74 -1.86 -9.15
C ARG A 104 13.02 -2.99 -10.13
N LYS A 105 12.12 -3.13 -11.10
CA LYS A 105 12.21 -4.18 -12.11
C LYS A 105 13.43 -4.02 -13.05
N ASN A 106 13.87 -2.79 -13.27
CA ASN A 106 15.00 -2.50 -14.15
C ASN A 106 16.36 -2.71 -13.48
N GLY A 107 16.39 -3.12 -12.22
CA GLY A 107 17.64 -3.33 -11.48
C GLY A 107 18.43 -2.07 -11.16
N SER A 108 17.91 -0.88 -11.46
CA SER A 108 18.58 0.38 -11.16
C SER A 108 18.70 0.56 -9.64
N ARG A 109 19.92 0.84 -9.20
CA ARG A 109 20.22 1.08 -7.78
C ARG A 109 20.59 2.54 -7.50
N THR A 110 20.35 3.41 -8.48
CA THR A 110 20.65 4.84 -8.36
C THR A 110 19.42 5.59 -7.84
N ILE A 111 19.58 6.38 -6.79
CA ILE A 111 18.56 7.27 -6.30
C ILE A 111 18.38 8.40 -7.35
N PRO A 112 17.15 8.64 -7.86
CA PRO A 112 16.94 9.71 -8.83
C PRO A 112 17.36 11.07 -8.29
N ASN A 113 18.07 11.87 -9.10
CA ASN A 113 18.52 13.21 -8.70
C ASN A 113 17.37 14.11 -8.27
N ARG A 114 16.19 13.91 -8.85
CA ARG A 114 14.98 14.65 -8.49
C ARG A 114 14.65 14.55 -7.00
N ILE A 115 15.01 13.46 -6.33
CA ILE A 115 14.77 13.29 -4.89
C ILE A 115 15.61 14.31 -4.11
N PHE A 116 16.88 14.51 -4.48
CA PHE A 116 17.76 15.48 -3.82
C PHE A 116 17.39 16.91 -4.15
N ASP A 117 16.80 17.16 -5.34
CA ASP A 117 16.29 18.49 -5.73
C ASP A 117 15.06 18.85 -4.88
N LEU A 118 14.16 17.90 -4.64
CA LEU A 118 12.95 18.12 -3.85
C LEU A 118 13.24 18.16 -2.33
N PHE A 119 14.20 17.39 -1.88
CA PHE A 119 14.55 17.26 -0.47
C PHE A 119 16.07 17.44 -0.30
N PRO A 120 16.60 18.68 -0.37
CA PRO A 120 18.02 18.92 -0.20
C PRO A 120 18.48 18.59 1.23
N PRO A 121 19.75 18.18 1.40
CA PRO A 121 20.28 17.86 2.72
C PRO A 121 20.40 19.11 3.64
#